data_7f7eb57f59b97750e6d0e6c9651f51f8
#
_entry.id   7f7eb57f59b97750e6d0e6c9651f51f8
#
_cell.length_a   1.000
_cell.length_b   1.000
_cell.length_c   1.000
_cell.angle_alpha   90.00
_cell.angle_beta   90.00
_cell.angle_gamma   90.00
#
_symmetry.space_group_name_H-M   'P 1'
#
loop_
_entity.id
_entity.type
_entity.pdbx_description
1 polymer ?
#
loop_
_entity_poly.entity_id
_entity_poly.type
_entity_poly.pdbx_seq_one_letter_code
_entity_poly.pdbx_strand_id
1 'polypeptide(L)'
;MKKIIIISLAIISLFIGANQTLQAQTTQATTALSKEEQKVMDYIDANMPRAIALLKESVDINSGTLNIEGVKKVGAIFAREFEKANFKTKWIPMPDSLRRAGHLVASIGFNNEAENAAAAKEKKSSTKKKTELAKTNKGKKLFLIGHLDTVFEPDMPANPFTMLNDSTATGQGVTDMKGGDVVMVIALQALQAQGLLKDANIIAYLTGDEEHAGSPREVSRGDFIETAKQTDIALAFEGANGLNSVATARRGASGWLLNVKAKTGHSSGVFTPSAGYGAIYEAARIVNEFRVQLSTEKYLTFNPGVFIGGSEMNYDETKATGTAIGKSNIISPAVTVTGDLRFLTEEQKINARKKMQAIVDQSLAGTKATIEFQDGIPSMAPTEGNNKVLEVISGVTQSMGLGATTAGDPGSRGAGDISYIAAYVDCIDGLGSSGRGAHAPGETINLKELPYLIKRAALTIYRLSK
;
A
#
# COMPACT_ATOMS: atom_id res chain seq x y z
N MET A 1 45.30 -53.37 -41.85
CA MET A 1 46.05 -52.12 -41.69
C MET A 1 45.60 -51.49 -40.39
N LYS A 2 46.40 -51.79 -39.36
CA LYS A 2 46.20 -51.49 -37.98
C LYS A 2 46.96 -50.21 -37.66
N LYS A 3 46.53 -49.49 -36.60
CA LYS A 3 47.09 -48.31 -35.94
C LYS A 3 46.55 -46.99 -36.46
N ILE A 4 45.60 -46.47 -35.68
CA ILE A 4 45.45 -45.11 -35.17
C ILE A 4 44.08 -45.06 -34.42
N ILE A 5 44.02 -45.59 -33.23
CA ILE A 5 42.98 -45.31 -32.22
C ILE A 5 43.69 -45.57 -30.88
N ILE A 6 44.24 -44.58 -30.24
CA ILE A 6 44.59 -44.39 -28.82
C ILE A 6 45.39 -43.10 -28.76
N ILE A 7 44.75 -41.96 -28.62
CA ILE A 7 45.13 -40.70 -28.01
C ILE A 7 43.93 -39.76 -28.17
N SER A 8 42.91 -39.92 -27.37
CA SER A 8 41.84 -38.92 -27.16
C SER A 8 40.98 -39.24 -25.94
N LEU A 9 41.59 -39.76 -24.88
CA LEU A 9 40.85 -40.07 -23.62
C LEU A 9 41.59 -39.59 -22.36
N ALA A 10 42.35 -38.51 -22.42
CA ALA A 10 43.08 -38.00 -21.28
C ALA A 10 43.00 -36.49 -21.07
N ILE A 11 42.01 -35.77 -21.65
CA ILE A 11 41.83 -34.32 -21.45
C ILE A 11 40.36 -33.95 -21.10
N ILE A 12 39.55 -34.84 -20.56
CA ILE A 12 38.16 -34.54 -20.08
C ILE A 12 38.03 -34.71 -18.58
N SER A 13 39.11 -34.80 -17.82
CA SER A 13 39.04 -35.02 -16.35
C SER A 13 39.58 -33.85 -15.51
N LEU A 14 39.68 -32.63 -16.04
CA LEU A 14 40.23 -31.49 -15.30
C LEU A 14 39.44 -30.18 -15.37
N PHE A 15 38.15 -30.23 -15.69
CA PHE A 15 37.26 -29.05 -15.64
C PHE A 15 35.93 -29.28 -14.95
N ILE A 16 35.85 -30.21 -13.97
CA ILE A 16 34.71 -30.35 -13.07
C ILE A 16 35.21 -30.13 -11.63
N GLY A 17 35.67 -28.96 -11.34
CA GLY A 17 36.19 -28.66 -10.03
C GLY A 17 36.45 -27.19 -9.77
N ALA A 18 35.51 -26.29 -10.02
CA ALA A 18 35.53 -24.93 -9.44
C ALA A 18 34.27 -24.15 -9.85
N ASN A 19 33.10 -24.53 -9.38
CA ASN A 19 31.96 -23.61 -9.24
C ASN A 19 31.01 -24.10 -8.14
N GLN A 20 31.54 -24.44 -6.98
CA GLN A 20 30.80 -24.29 -5.74
C GLN A 20 31.04 -22.86 -5.27
N THR A 21 30.26 -21.93 -5.76
CA THR A 21 30.01 -20.68 -5.08
C THR A 21 29.46 -21.05 -3.70
N LEU A 22 30.32 -20.96 -2.70
CA LEU A 22 29.94 -20.91 -1.30
C LEU A 22 28.97 -19.74 -1.17
N GLN A 23 27.66 -19.99 -1.24
CA GLN A 23 26.68 -19.14 -0.56
C GLN A 23 27.02 -19.28 0.93
N ALA A 24 27.82 -18.35 1.42
CA ALA A 24 27.90 -18.08 2.83
C ALA A 24 26.50 -17.64 3.28
N GLN A 25 25.69 -18.61 3.68
CA GLN A 25 24.57 -18.34 4.59
C GLN A 25 25.22 -17.80 5.86
N THR A 26 25.26 -16.47 5.98
CA THR A 26 25.41 -15.82 7.27
C THR A 26 24.21 -16.28 8.09
N THR A 27 24.39 -17.36 8.85
CA THR A 27 23.54 -17.71 9.95
C THR A 27 23.66 -16.55 10.96
N GLN A 28 22.84 -15.52 10.79
CA GLN A 28 22.56 -14.60 11.89
C GLN A 28 22.09 -15.48 13.05
N ALA A 29 22.85 -15.46 14.14
CA ALA A 29 22.48 -16.17 15.35
C ALA A 29 21.04 -15.74 15.71
N THR A 30 20.10 -16.66 15.69
CA THR A 30 18.72 -16.43 16.13
C THR A 30 18.80 -15.93 17.56
N THR A 31 18.56 -14.64 17.76
CA THR A 31 18.56 -14.06 19.10
C THR A 31 17.37 -14.64 19.84
N ALA A 32 17.62 -15.42 20.89
CA ALA A 32 16.55 -15.95 21.72
C ALA A 32 15.67 -14.79 22.25
N LEU A 33 14.39 -15.04 22.45
CA LEU A 33 13.48 -14.07 23.07
C LEU A 33 14.00 -13.65 24.45
N SER A 34 13.98 -12.35 24.73
CA SER A 34 14.25 -11.85 26.08
C SER A 34 13.08 -12.19 27.02
N LYS A 35 13.31 -12.07 28.33
CA LYS A 35 12.24 -12.27 29.32
C LYS A 35 11.11 -11.27 29.16
N GLU A 36 11.41 -10.05 28.76
CA GLU A 36 10.45 -9.00 28.49
C GLU A 36 9.61 -9.35 27.25
N GLU A 37 10.25 -9.80 26.17
CA GLU A 37 9.57 -10.23 24.95
C GLU A 37 8.64 -11.42 25.22
N GLN A 38 9.06 -12.39 26.05
CA GLN A 38 8.20 -13.50 26.45
C GLN A 38 6.96 -13.01 27.21
N LYS A 39 7.09 -12.07 28.15
CA LYS A 39 5.95 -11.49 28.89
C LYS A 39 4.96 -10.76 27.95
N VAL A 40 5.47 -10.10 26.92
CA VAL A 40 4.62 -9.48 25.88
C VAL A 40 3.80 -10.56 25.16
N MET A 41 4.44 -11.66 24.79
CA MET A 41 3.76 -12.78 24.12
C MET A 41 2.68 -13.41 25.01
N ASP A 42 3.01 -13.66 26.28
CA ASP A 42 2.10 -14.24 27.28
C ASP A 42 0.88 -13.30 27.52
N TYR A 43 1.12 -11.99 27.56
CA TYR A 43 0.04 -10.99 27.67
C TYR A 43 -0.89 -11.06 26.46
N ILE A 44 -0.35 -11.18 25.25
CA ILE A 44 -1.13 -11.28 24.03
C ILE A 44 -2.01 -12.53 24.06
N ASP A 45 -1.44 -13.69 24.39
CA ASP A 45 -2.20 -14.95 24.49
C ASP A 45 -3.36 -14.84 25.49
N ALA A 46 -3.13 -14.26 26.65
CA ALA A 46 -4.14 -14.04 27.68
C ALA A 46 -5.26 -13.07 27.25
N ASN A 47 -4.98 -12.16 26.30
CA ASN A 47 -5.93 -11.14 25.87
C ASN A 47 -6.57 -11.44 24.50
N MET A 48 -6.39 -12.62 23.90
CA MET A 48 -6.99 -12.97 22.60
C MET A 48 -8.53 -12.90 22.60
N PRO A 49 -9.25 -13.34 23.65
CA PRO A 49 -10.72 -13.17 23.68
C PRO A 49 -11.14 -11.68 23.58
N ARG A 50 -10.38 -10.77 24.19
CA ARG A 50 -10.62 -9.32 24.11
C ARG A 50 -10.28 -8.77 22.71
N ALA A 51 -9.21 -9.25 22.08
CA ALA A 51 -8.87 -8.86 20.70
C ALA A 51 -9.98 -9.23 19.71
N ILE A 52 -10.55 -10.43 19.83
CA ILE A 52 -11.67 -10.89 19.00
C ILE A 52 -12.96 -10.08 19.31
N ALA A 53 -13.20 -9.75 20.56
CA ALA A 53 -14.35 -8.91 20.94
C ALA A 53 -14.23 -7.49 20.37
N LEU A 54 -13.02 -6.89 20.38
CA LEU A 54 -12.75 -5.58 19.78
C LEU A 54 -12.94 -5.63 18.26
N LEU A 55 -12.45 -6.69 17.60
CA LEU A 55 -12.65 -6.89 16.17
C LEU A 55 -14.15 -6.94 15.85
N LYS A 56 -14.90 -7.74 16.61
CA LYS A 56 -16.37 -7.81 16.44
C LYS A 56 -17.03 -6.45 16.62
N GLU A 57 -16.68 -5.71 17.69
CA GLU A 57 -17.25 -4.38 17.98
C GLU A 57 -17.03 -3.42 16.80
N SER A 58 -15.83 -3.40 16.21
CA SER A 58 -15.51 -2.53 15.09
C SER A 58 -16.16 -2.98 13.78
N VAL A 59 -16.22 -4.28 13.50
CA VAL A 59 -16.78 -4.86 12.28
C VAL A 59 -18.31 -4.73 12.23
N ASP A 60 -18.99 -4.81 13.37
CA ASP A 60 -20.45 -4.65 13.45
C ASP A 60 -20.92 -3.22 13.12
N ILE A 61 -20.01 -2.24 13.08
CA ILE A 61 -20.30 -0.88 12.63
C ILE A 61 -19.97 -0.77 11.14
N ASN A 62 -20.98 -0.43 10.33
CA ASN A 62 -20.72 -0.06 8.93
C ASN A 62 -19.90 1.24 8.87
N SER A 63 -18.75 1.19 8.22
CA SER A 63 -17.84 2.32 8.02
C SER A 63 -17.41 2.45 6.55
N GLY A 64 -18.35 2.26 5.61
CA GLY A 64 -18.09 2.65 4.22
C GLY A 64 -17.55 4.08 4.15
N THR A 65 -16.64 4.36 3.23
CA THR A 65 -15.92 5.67 3.20
C THR A 65 -16.86 6.87 3.21
N LEU A 66 -18.03 6.74 2.58
CA LEU A 66 -19.03 7.82 2.52
C LEU A 66 -19.96 7.84 3.75
N ASN A 67 -19.91 6.83 4.61
CA ASN A 67 -20.60 6.78 5.89
C ASN A 67 -19.80 7.50 6.99
N ILE A 68 -19.77 8.82 6.90
CA ILE A 68 -18.98 9.70 7.80
C ILE A 68 -19.19 9.35 9.29
N GLU A 69 -20.44 9.13 9.71
CA GLU A 69 -20.77 8.81 11.09
C GLU A 69 -20.31 7.41 11.50
N GLY A 70 -20.35 6.44 10.58
CA GLY A 70 -19.81 5.10 10.81
C GLY A 70 -18.30 5.11 10.99
N VAL A 71 -17.57 5.80 10.12
CA VAL A 71 -16.11 5.97 10.22
C VAL A 71 -15.72 6.64 11.55
N LYS A 72 -16.43 7.71 11.95
CA LYS A 72 -16.20 8.38 13.25
C LYS A 72 -16.45 7.44 14.44
N LYS A 73 -17.50 6.61 14.38
CA LYS A 73 -17.79 5.63 15.45
C LYS A 73 -16.68 4.59 15.57
N VAL A 74 -16.18 4.04 14.45
CA VAL A 74 -15.04 3.12 14.45
C VAL A 74 -13.80 3.84 14.97
N GLY A 75 -13.56 5.09 14.55
CA GLY A 75 -12.48 5.92 15.08
C GLY A 75 -12.54 6.13 16.59
N ALA A 76 -13.73 6.35 17.15
CA ALA A 76 -13.92 6.48 18.60
C ALA A 76 -13.60 5.19 19.38
N ILE A 77 -13.89 4.01 18.78
CA ILE A 77 -13.50 2.72 19.35
C ILE A 77 -11.97 2.63 19.45
N PHE A 78 -11.26 2.87 18.34
CA PHE A 78 -9.80 2.76 18.33
C PHE A 78 -9.14 3.86 19.17
N ALA A 79 -9.68 5.10 19.20
CA ALA A 79 -9.19 6.15 20.11
C ALA A 79 -9.21 5.68 21.57
N ARG A 80 -10.33 5.14 22.03
CA ARG A 80 -10.45 4.54 23.37
C ARG A 80 -9.40 3.47 23.64
N GLU A 81 -9.10 2.64 22.64
CA GLU A 81 -8.13 1.56 22.79
C GLU A 81 -6.67 2.07 22.77
N PHE A 82 -6.35 3.10 22.02
CA PHE A 82 -5.05 3.78 22.08
C PHE A 82 -4.84 4.50 23.42
N GLU A 83 -5.87 5.13 23.98
CA GLU A 83 -5.82 5.78 25.29
C GLU A 83 -5.51 4.78 26.41
N LYS A 84 -6.01 3.53 26.33
CA LYS A 84 -5.62 2.45 27.26
C LYS A 84 -4.14 2.09 27.18
N ALA A 85 -3.48 2.37 26.04
CA ALA A 85 -2.04 2.23 25.88
C ALA A 85 -1.26 3.52 26.20
N ASN A 86 -1.90 4.49 26.87
CA ASN A 86 -1.36 5.80 27.22
C ASN A 86 -0.96 6.68 26.02
N PHE A 87 -1.54 6.47 24.84
CA PHE A 87 -1.41 7.37 23.71
C PHE A 87 -2.35 8.57 23.88
N LYS A 88 -1.89 9.74 23.44
CA LYS A 88 -2.75 10.91 23.27
C LYS A 88 -3.42 10.82 21.91
N THR A 89 -4.73 10.95 21.86
CA THR A 89 -5.51 10.88 20.62
C THR A 89 -5.97 12.25 20.15
N LYS A 90 -6.08 12.40 18.83
CA LYS A 90 -6.56 13.61 18.15
C LYS A 90 -7.31 13.21 16.89
N TRP A 91 -8.47 13.84 16.64
CA TRP A 91 -9.18 13.74 15.37
C TRP A 91 -8.73 14.86 14.43
N ILE A 92 -8.36 14.52 13.21
CA ILE A 92 -8.03 15.47 12.14
C ILE A 92 -9.24 15.57 11.22
N PRO A 93 -10.02 16.64 11.28
CA PRO A 93 -11.20 16.79 10.45
C PRO A 93 -10.83 17.05 8.98
N MET A 94 -11.65 16.56 8.06
CA MET A 94 -11.58 16.96 6.67
C MET A 94 -12.51 18.14 6.39
N PRO A 95 -12.16 19.00 5.41
CA PRO A 95 -13.10 20.02 4.92
C PRO A 95 -14.40 19.39 4.43
N ASP A 96 -15.54 20.02 4.70
CA ASP A 96 -16.87 19.54 4.31
C ASP A 96 -16.98 19.28 2.79
N SER A 97 -16.24 20.04 1.98
CA SER A 97 -16.20 19.88 0.52
C SER A 97 -15.68 18.49 0.07
N LEU A 98 -14.84 17.83 0.87
CA LEU A 98 -14.36 16.49 0.58
C LEU A 98 -15.39 15.41 0.93
N ARG A 99 -16.36 15.71 1.80
CA ARG A 99 -17.35 14.74 2.31
C ARG A 99 -16.70 13.46 2.82
N ARG A 100 -15.68 13.62 3.68
CA ARG A 100 -14.92 12.56 4.35
C ARG A 100 -14.91 12.79 5.86
N ALA A 101 -14.84 11.71 6.61
CA ALA A 101 -14.91 11.76 8.06
C ALA A 101 -13.72 12.46 8.72
N GLY A 102 -12.55 12.34 8.13
CA GLY A 102 -11.28 12.73 8.73
C GLY A 102 -10.49 11.54 9.26
N HIS A 103 -9.47 11.79 10.05
CA HIS A 103 -8.49 10.80 10.46
C HIS A 103 -8.32 10.77 11.98
N LEU A 104 -7.96 9.60 12.52
CA LEU A 104 -7.55 9.44 13.91
C LEU A 104 -6.02 9.40 14.01
N VAL A 105 -5.45 10.26 14.84
CA VAL A 105 -4.03 10.25 15.20
C VAL A 105 -3.88 9.92 16.66
N ALA A 106 -3.00 8.98 17.00
CA ALA A 106 -2.63 8.63 18.36
C ALA A 106 -1.10 8.68 18.51
N SER A 107 -0.56 9.31 19.55
CA SER A 107 0.88 9.49 19.70
C SER A 107 1.37 9.30 21.13
N ILE A 108 2.60 8.77 21.26
CA ILE A 108 3.35 8.67 22.50
C ILE A 108 4.81 9.08 22.25
N GLY A 109 5.42 9.77 23.22
CA GLY A 109 6.83 10.19 23.14
C GLY A 109 7.09 11.44 22.29
N PHE A 110 6.19 11.82 21.40
CA PHE A 110 6.25 13.06 20.65
C PHE A 110 5.83 14.21 21.56
N ASN A 111 6.81 14.92 22.16
CA ASN A 111 6.54 16.19 22.81
C ASN A 111 6.36 17.24 21.71
N ASN A 112 5.21 17.88 21.67
CA ASN A 112 4.93 18.99 20.79
C ASN A 112 5.96 20.09 21.05
N GLU A 113 6.98 20.22 20.22
CA GLU A 113 7.93 21.35 20.29
C GLU A 113 7.20 22.69 20.17
N ALA A 114 6.03 22.71 19.52
CA ALA A 114 5.15 23.89 19.44
C ALA A 114 4.52 24.25 20.80
N GLU A 115 4.08 23.28 21.62
CA GLU A 115 3.59 23.53 22.98
C GLU A 115 4.72 23.97 23.90
N ASN A 116 5.92 23.40 23.75
CA ASN A 116 7.09 23.81 24.50
C ASN A 116 7.59 25.21 24.08
N ALA A 117 7.49 25.60 22.79
CA ALA A 117 7.82 26.92 22.32
C ALA A 117 6.81 27.98 22.79
N ALA A 118 5.52 27.65 22.87
CA ALA A 118 4.50 28.53 23.46
C ALA A 118 4.68 28.70 24.97
N ALA A 119 4.90 27.60 25.70
CA ALA A 119 5.19 27.61 27.13
C ALA A 119 6.53 28.30 27.48
N ALA A 120 7.52 28.23 26.58
CA ALA A 120 8.80 28.95 26.73
C ALA A 120 8.68 30.45 26.49
N LYS A 121 7.71 30.91 25.67
CA LYS A 121 7.40 32.35 25.49
C LYS A 121 6.68 32.95 26.70
N GLU A 122 5.85 32.20 27.40
CA GLU A 122 5.18 32.65 28.63
C GLU A 122 6.12 32.66 29.87
N LYS A 123 7.21 31.86 29.88
CA LYS A 123 8.15 31.73 31.01
C LYS A 123 9.42 32.57 30.93
N LYS A 124 9.48 33.62 30.10
CA LYS A 124 10.60 34.60 30.11
C LYS A 124 10.56 35.62 31.26
N SER A 125 10.02 35.22 32.40
CA SER A 125 10.12 35.96 33.65
C SER A 125 10.29 34.99 34.80
N SER A 126 11.47 34.63 35.11
CA SER A 126 12.15 34.36 36.40
C SER A 126 13.07 33.13 36.39
N THR A 127 14.31 33.41 36.81
CA THR A 127 15.29 32.55 37.50
C THR A 127 15.84 31.28 36.82
N LYS A 128 17.17 31.37 36.60
CA LYS A 128 18.09 30.25 36.27
C LYS A 128 17.85 29.01 37.14
N LYS A 129 17.29 27.95 36.56
CA LYS A 129 17.49 26.57 36.99
C LYS A 129 18.04 25.78 35.82
N LYS A 130 19.12 25.03 36.05
CA LYS A 130 19.74 24.13 35.08
C LYS A 130 18.66 23.26 34.45
N THR A 131 18.47 23.44 33.14
CA THR A 131 17.63 22.57 32.32
C THR A 131 18.41 21.24 32.17
N GLU A 132 17.93 20.18 32.78
CA GLU A 132 18.32 18.82 32.36
C GLU A 132 17.99 18.71 30.87
N LEU A 133 19.04 18.47 30.05
CA LEU A 133 18.85 18.12 28.67
C LEU A 133 17.92 16.89 28.62
N ALA A 134 16.79 17.04 27.93
CA ALA A 134 15.94 15.93 27.58
C ALA A 134 16.82 14.84 26.97
N LYS A 135 16.84 13.64 27.58
CA LYS A 135 17.50 12.47 27.03
C LYS A 135 16.94 12.25 25.62
N THR A 136 17.79 12.42 24.61
CA THR A 136 17.44 12.07 23.25
C THR A 136 17.22 10.56 23.22
N ASN A 137 15.97 10.13 22.97
CA ASN A 137 15.65 8.72 22.76
C ASN A 137 16.52 8.18 21.63
N LYS A 138 17.20 7.05 21.88
CA LYS A 138 18.09 6.41 20.91
C LYS A 138 17.36 5.56 19.89
N GLY A 139 16.09 5.23 20.13
CA GLY A 139 15.28 4.39 19.26
C GLY A 139 14.72 5.15 18.06
N LYS A 140 14.30 4.40 17.05
CA LYS A 140 13.66 4.95 15.85
C LYS A 140 12.29 5.52 16.17
N LYS A 141 11.94 6.63 15.49
CA LYS A 141 10.59 7.19 15.51
C LYS A 141 9.73 6.41 14.53
N LEU A 142 8.62 5.83 15.01
CA LEU A 142 7.77 4.94 14.22
C LEU A 142 6.47 5.63 13.82
N PHE A 143 6.03 5.38 12.59
CA PHE A 143 4.75 5.77 12.05
C PHE A 143 3.95 4.50 11.73
N LEU A 144 2.87 4.25 12.46
CA LEU A 144 2.01 3.08 12.28
C LEU A 144 0.77 3.49 11.48
N ILE A 145 0.45 2.76 10.43
CA ILE A 145 -0.60 3.12 9.47
C ILE A 145 -1.73 2.11 9.52
N GLY A 146 -2.96 2.62 9.61
CA GLY A 146 -4.19 1.88 9.44
C GLY A 146 -5.25 2.73 8.75
N HIS A 147 -6.44 2.16 8.51
CA HIS A 147 -7.61 2.92 8.07
C HIS A 147 -8.91 2.44 8.73
N LEU A 148 -9.84 3.39 8.91
CA LEU A 148 -11.10 3.21 9.63
C LEU A 148 -12.26 2.86 8.71
N ASP A 149 -12.16 3.25 7.44
CA ASP A 149 -13.17 3.05 6.42
C ASP A 149 -13.10 1.66 5.79
N THR A 150 -14.06 1.36 4.97
CA THR A 150 -14.17 0.11 4.18
C THR A 150 -14.86 0.41 2.85
N VAL A 151 -14.75 -0.51 1.88
CA VAL A 151 -15.51 -0.43 0.62
C VAL A 151 -17.01 -0.67 0.79
N PHE A 152 -17.48 -1.12 1.97
CA PHE A 152 -18.87 -1.52 2.20
C PHE A 152 -19.73 -0.32 2.55
N GLU A 153 -20.30 0.35 1.54
CA GLU A 153 -21.18 1.48 1.74
C GLU A 153 -22.55 1.08 2.34
N PRO A 154 -23.31 2.01 2.96
CA PRO A 154 -24.55 1.69 3.67
C PRO A 154 -25.68 1.11 2.80
N ASP A 155 -25.65 1.31 1.49
CA ASP A 155 -26.60 0.75 0.53
C ASP A 155 -26.27 -0.69 0.11
N MET A 156 -25.11 -1.20 0.52
CA MET A 156 -24.73 -2.60 0.33
C MET A 156 -25.38 -3.51 1.38
N PRO A 157 -25.57 -4.80 1.10
CA PRO A 157 -26.08 -5.76 2.09
C PRO A 157 -25.27 -5.76 3.38
N ALA A 158 -25.94 -5.80 4.52
CA ALA A 158 -25.28 -5.86 5.82
C ALA A 158 -24.37 -7.08 5.93
N ASN A 159 -23.13 -6.84 6.39
CA ASN A 159 -22.10 -7.87 6.54
C ASN A 159 -21.44 -7.76 7.94
N PRO A 160 -22.19 -8.09 9.03
CA PRO A 160 -21.69 -8.03 10.40
C PRO A 160 -20.70 -9.16 10.68
N PHE A 161 -19.95 -9.02 11.76
CA PHE A 161 -19.04 -10.05 12.22
C PHE A 161 -19.77 -11.38 12.49
N THR A 162 -19.37 -12.43 11.80
CA THR A 162 -19.96 -13.76 11.95
C THR A 162 -18.87 -14.83 11.98
N MET A 163 -18.85 -15.66 13.00
CA MET A 163 -17.99 -16.84 13.07
C MET A 163 -18.46 -17.88 12.04
N LEU A 164 -17.60 -18.28 11.14
CA LEU A 164 -17.87 -19.37 10.19
C LEU A 164 -17.49 -20.73 10.77
N ASN A 165 -16.44 -20.76 11.60
CA ASN A 165 -15.96 -21.90 12.36
C ASN A 165 -15.01 -21.40 13.47
N ASP A 166 -14.37 -22.31 14.22
CA ASP A 166 -13.49 -21.98 15.34
C ASP A 166 -12.25 -21.16 14.98
N SER A 167 -11.97 -20.99 13.70
CA SER A 167 -10.74 -20.35 13.22
C SER A 167 -10.94 -19.24 12.18
N THR A 168 -12.17 -19.04 11.73
CA THR A 168 -12.47 -18.12 10.64
C THR A 168 -13.74 -17.34 10.96
N ALA A 169 -13.66 -16.03 10.80
CA ALA A 169 -14.82 -15.14 10.84
C ALA A 169 -14.94 -14.37 9.52
N THR A 170 -16.13 -13.87 9.24
CA THR A 170 -16.44 -12.98 8.12
C THR A 170 -17.03 -11.67 8.64
N GLY A 171 -16.97 -10.61 7.84
CA GLY A 171 -17.55 -9.31 8.15
C GLY A 171 -16.94 -8.19 7.33
N GLN A 172 -17.60 -7.03 7.32
CA GLN A 172 -17.18 -5.86 6.57
C GLN A 172 -15.86 -5.26 7.11
N GLY A 173 -14.81 -5.29 6.29
CA GLY A 173 -13.48 -4.80 6.71
C GLY A 173 -12.82 -5.69 7.76
N VAL A 174 -13.22 -6.97 7.89
CA VAL A 174 -12.68 -7.86 8.94
C VAL A 174 -11.19 -8.12 8.76
N THR A 175 -10.69 -8.04 7.52
CA THR A 175 -9.26 -8.10 7.17
C THR A 175 -8.75 -6.78 6.65
N ASP A 176 -9.56 -6.04 5.89
CA ASP A 176 -9.22 -4.79 5.22
C ASP A 176 -10.05 -3.63 5.81
N MET A 177 -9.49 -2.85 6.84
CA MET A 177 -8.35 -3.38 7.59
C MET A 177 -8.58 -3.33 9.10
N LYS A 178 -9.84 -3.43 9.58
CA LYS A 178 -10.16 -3.40 11.04
C LYS A 178 -9.39 -4.48 11.81
N GLY A 179 -9.15 -5.66 11.20
CA GLY A 179 -8.29 -6.69 11.76
C GLY A 179 -6.84 -6.24 11.93
N GLY A 180 -6.32 -5.44 11.00
CA GLY A 180 -5.01 -4.82 11.10
C GLY A 180 -4.92 -3.77 12.20
N ASP A 181 -5.96 -2.94 12.35
CA ASP A 181 -6.05 -1.96 13.44
C ASP A 181 -6.09 -2.65 14.80
N VAL A 182 -6.78 -3.79 14.92
CA VAL A 182 -6.77 -4.63 16.12
C VAL A 182 -5.37 -5.19 16.40
N VAL A 183 -4.66 -5.69 15.38
CA VAL A 183 -3.26 -6.13 15.51
C VAL A 183 -2.40 -5.02 16.08
N MET A 184 -2.49 -3.82 15.52
CA MET A 184 -1.73 -2.64 15.95
C MET A 184 -2.01 -2.29 17.41
N VAL A 185 -3.27 -2.11 17.75
CA VAL A 185 -3.69 -1.63 19.08
C VAL A 185 -3.36 -2.64 20.18
N ILE A 186 -3.64 -3.93 19.96
CA ILE A 186 -3.34 -4.97 20.97
C ILE A 186 -1.83 -5.14 21.16
N ALA A 187 -1.03 -5.03 20.09
CA ALA A 187 0.43 -5.02 20.17
C ALA A 187 0.94 -3.87 21.06
N LEU A 188 0.44 -2.66 20.87
CA LEU A 188 0.81 -1.50 21.68
C LEU A 188 0.38 -1.64 23.14
N GLN A 189 -0.81 -2.17 23.38
CA GLN A 189 -1.29 -2.43 24.75
C GLN A 189 -0.44 -3.48 25.48
N ALA A 190 0.00 -4.52 24.78
CA ALA A 190 0.90 -5.53 25.33
C ALA A 190 2.26 -4.93 25.71
N LEU A 191 2.82 -4.08 24.87
CA LEU A 191 4.07 -3.36 25.16
C LEU A 191 3.90 -2.39 26.35
N GLN A 192 2.80 -1.64 26.37
CA GLN A 192 2.50 -0.70 27.46
C GLN A 192 2.33 -1.42 28.80
N ALA A 193 1.63 -2.55 28.82
CA ALA A 193 1.43 -3.36 30.03
C ALA A 193 2.76 -3.87 30.64
N GLN A 194 3.81 -4.03 29.83
CA GLN A 194 5.15 -4.39 30.28
C GLN A 194 6.05 -3.16 30.48
N GLY A 195 5.55 -1.93 30.33
CA GLY A 195 6.34 -0.70 30.52
C GLY A 195 7.38 -0.45 29.41
N LEU A 196 7.25 -1.10 28.27
CA LEU A 196 8.24 -1.07 27.19
C LEU A 196 8.08 0.10 26.22
N LEU A 197 7.05 0.92 26.37
CA LEU A 197 6.82 2.14 25.59
C LEU A 197 7.31 3.43 26.24
N LYS A 198 7.93 3.36 27.43
CA LYS A 198 8.32 4.53 28.23
C LYS A 198 9.20 5.52 27.46
N ASP A 199 10.11 5.02 26.63
CA ASP A 199 11.06 5.81 25.86
C ASP A 199 10.80 5.73 24.34
N ALA A 200 9.66 5.19 23.92
CA ALA A 200 9.30 5.06 22.52
C ALA A 200 8.72 6.39 21.95
N ASN A 201 8.99 6.63 20.67
CA ASN A 201 8.39 7.70 19.87
C ASN A 201 7.54 7.05 18.77
N ILE A 202 6.23 7.01 18.95
CA ILE A 202 5.31 6.33 18.03
C ILE A 202 4.13 7.25 17.72
N ILE A 203 3.82 7.37 16.43
CA ILE A 203 2.56 7.95 15.94
C ILE A 203 1.80 6.82 15.23
N ALA A 204 0.58 6.56 15.64
CA ALA A 204 -0.37 5.75 14.87
C ALA A 204 -1.34 6.71 14.16
N TYR A 205 -1.52 6.51 12.87
CA TYR A 205 -2.35 7.34 12.01
C TYR A 205 -3.32 6.43 11.25
N LEU A 206 -4.61 6.54 11.57
CA LEU A 206 -5.67 5.78 10.93
C LEU A 206 -6.47 6.74 10.03
N THR A 207 -6.36 6.56 8.72
CA THR A 207 -7.11 7.36 7.75
C THR A 207 -8.58 6.93 7.74
N GLY A 208 -9.47 7.84 7.38
CA GLY A 208 -10.90 7.54 7.29
C GLY A 208 -11.43 7.60 5.86
N ASP A 209 -10.52 7.49 4.88
CA ASP A 209 -10.85 7.54 3.45
C ASP A 209 -9.79 6.85 2.57
N GLU A 210 -9.19 5.75 3.06
CA GLU A 210 -8.22 4.99 2.26
C GLU A 210 -8.87 4.43 1.00
N GLU A 211 -10.01 3.79 1.16
CA GLU A 211 -10.74 3.07 0.13
C GLU A 211 -11.32 3.98 -0.97
N HIS A 212 -11.62 5.21 -0.59
CA HIS A 212 -12.10 6.22 -1.52
C HIS A 212 -11.61 7.62 -1.12
N ALA A 213 -10.33 7.87 -1.37
CA ALA A 213 -9.66 9.11 -0.95
C ALA A 213 -10.39 10.37 -1.42
N GLY A 214 -10.50 11.36 -0.52
CA GLY A 214 -11.04 12.67 -0.83
C GLY A 214 -10.24 13.39 -1.93
N SER A 215 -10.92 14.19 -2.73
CA SER A 215 -10.28 14.97 -3.80
C SER A 215 -10.42 16.47 -3.52
N PRO A 216 -9.35 17.28 -3.66
CA PRO A 216 -8.00 16.88 -4.11
C PRO A 216 -7.22 16.08 -3.04
N ARG A 217 -6.39 15.14 -3.49
CA ARG A 217 -5.63 14.24 -2.60
C ARG A 217 -4.62 14.96 -1.73
N GLU A 218 -4.09 16.08 -2.18
CA GLU A 218 -3.18 16.95 -1.43
C GLU A 218 -3.83 17.46 -0.13
N VAL A 219 -5.15 17.63 -0.12
CA VAL A 219 -5.90 18.01 1.07
C VAL A 219 -6.14 16.79 1.95
N SER A 220 -6.56 15.65 1.37
CA SER A 220 -6.85 14.43 2.10
C SER A 220 -5.59 13.79 2.73
N ARG A 221 -4.43 13.87 2.08
CA ARG A 221 -3.17 13.25 2.55
C ARG A 221 -2.13 14.23 3.05
N GLY A 222 -2.41 15.56 3.02
CA GLY A 222 -1.43 16.57 3.40
C GLY A 222 -0.94 16.42 4.84
N ASP A 223 -1.83 16.35 5.82
CA ASP A 223 -1.47 16.17 7.23
C ASP A 223 -0.78 14.81 7.49
N PHE A 224 -1.24 13.76 6.84
CA PHE A 224 -0.64 12.42 6.89
C PHE A 224 0.83 12.44 6.45
N ILE A 225 1.12 13.06 5.30
CA ILE A 225 2.48 13.16 4.75
C ILE A 225 3.38 14.02 5.66
N GLU A 226 2.91 15.19 6.10
CA GLU A 226 3.69 16.08 6.96
C GLU A 226 3.96 15.46 8.35
N THR A 227 3.02 14.67 8.87
CA THR A 227 3.20 13.94 10.11
C THR A 227 4.23 12.82 9.95
N ALA A 228 4.16 12.05 8.86
CA ALA A 228 5.10 10.97 8.58
C ALA A 228 6.55 11.44 8.43
N LYS A 229 6.77 12.63 7.84
CA LYS A 229 8.12 13.23 7.70
C LYS A 229 8.85 13.48 9.03
N GLN A 230 8.14 13.42 10.16
CA GLN A 230 8.72 13.56 11.49
C GLN A 230 9.24 12.23 12.06
N THR A 231 9.11 11.14 11.32
CA THR A 231 9.43 9.78 11.73
C THR A 231 10.54 9.17 10.89
N ASP A 232 11.05 8.01 11.28
CA ASP A 232 12.14 7.32 10.58
C ASP A 232 11.63 6.12 9.77
N ILE A 233 10.63 5.40 10.30
CA ILE A 233 10.12 4.14 9.75
C ILE A 233 8.59 4.13 9.80
N ALA A 234 7.98 3.75 8.69
CA ALA A 234 6.54 3.51 8.58
C ALA A 234 6.22 2.01 8.51
N LEU A 235 5.26 1.58 9.32
CA LEU A 235 4.75 0.21 9.39
C LEU A 235 3.24 0.23 9.11
N ALA A 236 2.81 -0.30 7.97
CA ALA A 236 1.38 -0.36 7.63
C ALA A 236 0.79 -1.74 7.97
N PHE A 237 -0.40 -1.68 8.52
CA PHE A 237 -1.12 -2.85 9.04
C PHE A 237 -2.18 -3.37 8.06
N GLU A 238 -1.93 -3.19 6.76
CA GLU A 238 -2.70 -3.83 5.70
C GLU A 238 -2.64 -5.35 5.77
N GLY A 239 -3.55 -6.01 5.06
CA GLY A 239 -3.69 -7.46 5.08
C GLY A 239 -2.36 -8.21 4.90
N ALA A 240 -2.07 -9.15 5.79
CA ALA A 240 -0.86 -9.98 5.74
C ALA A 240 -1.02 -11.15 4.76
N ASN A 241 0.04 -11.48 4.02
CA ASN A 241 0.13 -12.71 3.24
C ASN A 241 0.74 -13.83 4.10
N GLY A 242 0.03 -14.19 5.21
CA GLY A 242 0.51 -15.16 6.18
C GLY A 242 1.59 -14.62 7.13
N LEU A 243 2.20 -15.53 7.89
CA LEU A 243 3.10 -15.17 8.99
C LEU A 243 4.50 -14.72 8.54
N ASN A 244 4.97 -15.21 7.39
CA ASN A 244 6.37 -15.10 6.95
C ASN A 244 6.55 -14.24 5.69
N SER A 245 5.59 -13.39 5.36
CA SER A 245 5.69 -12.48 4.23
C SER A 245 5.25 -11.08 4.63
N VAL A 246 5.99 -10.06 4.17
CA VAL A 246 5.62 -8.65 4.27
C VAL A 246 5.94 -7.94 2.96
N ALA A 247 5.36 -6.77 2.73
CA ALA A 247 5.65 -5.99 1.54
C ALA A 247 6.75 -4.96 1.81
N THR A 248 7.86 -5.09 1.10
CA THR A 248 8.94 -4.08 1.04
C THR A 248 8.77 -3.13 -0.14
N ALA A 249 7.78 -3.39 -0.99
CA ALA A 249 7.45 -2.59 -2.16
C ALA A 249 5.98 -2.77 -2.55
N ARG A 250 5.36 -1.71 -3.07
CA ARG A 250 3.99 -1.72 -3.66
C ARG A 250 4.00 -0.93 -4.97
N ARG A 251 3.29 -1.42 -5.97
CA ARG A 251 3.16 -0.69 -7.24
C ARG A 251 2.29 0.52 -7.06
N GLY A 252 2.71 1.65 -7.66
CA GLY A 252 1.88 2.82 -7.82
C GLY A 252 0.80 2.64 -8.89
N ALA A 253 -0.13 3.57 -8.92
CA ALA A 253 -1.24 3.62 -9.85
C ALA A 253 -1.38 5.01 -10.47
N SER A 254 -1.60 5.08 -11.77
CA SER A 254 -1.92 6.31 -12.49
C SER A 254 -2.86 6.03 -13.66
N GLY A 255 -3.52 7.06 -14.17
CA GLY A 255 -4.40 6.98 -15.33
C GLY A 255 -3.74 7.50 -16.60
N TRP A 256 -4.31 7.12 -17.75
CA TRP A 256 -4.03 7.73 -19.03
C TRP A 256 -5.30 7.82 -19.89
N LEU A 257 -5.37 8.89 -20.70
CA LEU A 257 -6.46 9.17 -21.62
C LEU A 257 -5.88 9.43 -23.01
N LEU A 258 -6.19 8.58 -23.97
CA LEU A 258 -5.83 8.71 -25.37
C LEU A 258 -7.01 9.21 -26.16
N ASN A 259 -6.86 10.33 -26.86
CA ASN A 259 -7.84 10.87 -27.78
C ASN A 259 -7.27 10.85 -29.20
N VAL A 260 -8.00 10.26 -30.15
CA VAL A 260 -7.63 10.20 -31.55
C VAL A 260 -8.70 10.87 -32.39
N LYS A 261 -8.28 11.74 -33.29
CA LYS A 261 -9.10 12.41 -34.31
C LYS A 261 -8.63 12.06 -35.70
N ALA A 262 -9.55 11.96 -36.64
CA ALA A 262 -9.25 11.68 -38.05
C ALA A 262 -10.26 12.38 -38.99
N LYS A 263 -9.93 12.39 -40.27
CA LYS A 263 -10.89 12.78 -41.28
C LYS A 263 -12.00 11.73 -41.41
N THR A 264 -13.25 12.17 -41.51
CA THR A 264 -14.38 11.30 -41.83
C THR A 264 -14.60 11.25 -43.34
N GLY A 265 -15.24 10.22 -43.81
CA GLY A 265 -15.54 10.04 -45.24
C GLY A 265 -16.20 8.68 -45.51
N HIS A 266 -16.51 8.41 -46.75
CA HIS A 266 -17.03 7.10 -47.15
C HIS A 266 -15.92 6.04 -47.05
N SER A 267 -16.26 4.84 -46.55
CA SER A 267 -15.27 3.76 -46.29
C SER A 267 -14.49 3.28 -47.52
N SER A 268 -15.04 3.47 -48.73
CA SER A 268 -14.33 3.16 -49.98
C SER A 268 -13.05 4.00 -50.16
N GLY A 269 -12.94 5.14 -49.48
CA GLY A 269 -11.77 6.01 -49.52
C GLY A 269 -10.73 5.70 -48.48
N VAL A 270 -10.95 4.76 -47.56
CA VAL A 270 -9.98 4.41 -46.51
C VAL A 270 -8.63 3.95 -47.11
N PHE A 271 -7.52 4.38 -46.47
CA PHE A 271 -6.14 4.16 -46.90
C PHE A 271 -5.69 4.98 -48.14
N THR A 272 -6.56 5.81 -48.72
CA THR A 272 -6.09 6.76 -49.74
C THR A 272 -5.36 7.95 -49.09
N PRO A 273 -4.44 8.62 -49.82
CA PRO A 273 -3.75 9.81 -49.29
C PRO A 273 -4.70 10.93 -48.85
N SER A 274 -5.90 11.04 -49.44
CA SER A 274 -6.87 12.09 -49.14
C SER A 274 -7.70 11.80 -47.90
N ALA A 275 -8.07 10.55 -47.63
CA ALA A 275 -8.91 10.14 -46.52
C ALA A 275 -8.13 9.65 -45.30
N GLY A 276 -6.96 9.00 -45.53
CA GLY A 276 -6.14 8.43 -44.45
C GLY A 276 -6.71 7.15 -43.85
N TYR A 277 -6.32 6.86 -42.61
CA TYR A 277 -6.61 5.58 -41.97
C TYR A 277 -7.86 5.60 -41.06
N GLY A 278 -8.31 6.77 -40.61
CA GLY A 278 -9.39 6.89 -39.64
C GLY A 278 -8.94 6.63 -38.20
N ALA A 279 -9.73 7.12 -37.24
CA ALA A 279 -9.36 7.15 -35.84
C ALA A 279 -9.28 5.76 -35.19
N ILE A 280 -10.09 4.80 -35.63
CA ILE A 280 -10.10 3.43 -35.08
C ILE A 280 -8.77 2.71 -35.38
N TYR A 281 -8.27 2.77 -36.62
CA TYR A 281 -6.99 2.15 -36.97
C TYR A 281 -5.82 2.79 -36.23
N GLU A 282 -5.82 4.11 -36.07
CA GLU A 282 -4.77 4.81 -35.32
C GLU A 282 -4.79 4.46 -33.84
N ALA A 283 -5.96 4.48 -33.20
CA ALA A 283 -6.07 4.08 -31.79
C ALA A 283 -5.64 2.62 -31.56
N ALA A 284 -6.03 1.70 -32.45
CA ALA A 284 -5.65 0.29 -32.40
C ALA A 284 -4.12 0.11 -32.56
N ARG A 285 -3.50 0.85 -33.49
CA ARG A 285 -2.04 0.88 -33.66
C ARG A 285 -1.36 1.33 -32.37
N ILE A 286 -1.75 2.47 -31.81
CA ILE A 286 -1.15 3.04 -30.61
C ILE A 286 -1.23 2.06 -29.44
N VAL A 287 -2.41 1.51 -29.14
CA VAL A 287 -2.61 0.57 -28.04
C VAL A 287 -1.80 -0.72 -28.27
N ASN A 288 -1.73 -1.21 -29.52
CA ASN A 288 -0.89 -2.37 -29.81
C ASN A 288 0.60 -2.07 -29.68
N GLU A 289 1.06 -0.88 -30.11
CA GLU A 289 2.46 -0.45 -29.92
C GLU A 289 2.82 -0.31 -28.44
N PHE A 290 1.92 0.17 -27.58
CA PHE A 290 2.12 0.13 -26.14
C PHE A 290 2.40 -1.30 -25.67
N ARG A 291 1.58 -2.26 -26.09
CA ARG A 291 1.77 -3.68 -25.77
C ARG A 291 3.13 -4.20 -26.27
N VAL A 292 3.47 -3.95 -27.54
CA VAL A 292 4.70 -4.46 -28.16
C VAL A 292 5.96 -3.92 -27.47
N GLN A 293 5.97 -2.61 -27.15
CA GLN A 293 7.18 -1.94 -26.67
C GLN A 293 7.35 -1.92 -25.16
N LEU A 294 6.28 -2.17 -24.38
CA LEU A 294 6.30 -1.99 -22.91
C LEU A 294 5.95 -3.25 -22.12
N SER A 295 5.26 -4.25 -22.70
CA SER A 295 4.70 -5.38 -21.94
C SER A 295 5.73 -6.34 -21.35
N THR A 296 6.98 -6.28 -21.79
CA THR A 296 8.08 -7.11 -21.27
C THR A 296 8.76 -6.52 -20.05
N GLU A 297 8.42 -5.29 -19.67
CA GLU A 297 9.01 -4.62 -18.53
C GLU A 297 8.39 -5.15 -17.23
N LYS A 298 9.23 -5.70 -16.36
CA LYS A 298 8.78 -6.34 -15.12
C LYS A 298 8.07 -5.34 -14.20
N TYR A 299 6.94 -5.73 -13.65
CA TYR A 299 6.08 -4.94 -12.75
C TYR A 299 5.40 -3.71 -13.40
N LEU A 300 5.60 -3.49 -14.68
CA LEU A 300 4.85 -2.50 -15.44
C LEU A 300 3.61 -3.16 -16.03
N THR A 301 2.44 -2.60 -15.76
CA THR A 301 1.20 -2.99 -16.43
C THR A 301 0.41 -1.75 -16.84
N PHE A 302 -0.23 -1.83 -17.99
CA PHE A 302 -1.07 -0.77 -18.54
C PHE A 302 -2.26 -1.42 -19.25
N ASN A 303 -3.45 -1.15 -18.76
CA ASN A 303 -4.66 -1.77 -19.27
C ASN A 303 -5.55 -0.72 -19.93
N PRO A 304 -5.95 -0.88 -21.22
CA PRO A 304 -7.03 -0.10 -21.80
C PRO A 304 -8.38 -0.60 -21.25
N GLY A 305 -8.96 0.13 -20.31
CA GLY A 305 -10.23 -0.24 -19.67
C GLY A 305 -11.45 0.10 -20.51
N VAL A 306 -11.39 1.21 -21.27
CA VAL A 306 -12.43 1.64 -22.19
C VAL A 306 -11.81 1.96 -23.54
N PHE A 307 -12.45 1.51 -24.61
CA PHE A 307 -12.10 1.84 -25.99
C PHE A 307 -13.40 2.15 -26.72
N ILE A 308 -13.67 3.42 -27.02
CA ILE A 308 -14.93 3.88 -27.63
C ILE A 308 -14.65 4.75 -28.84
N GLY A 309 -15.35 4.49 -29.95
CA GLY A 309 -15.20 5.26 -31.18
C GLY A 309 -16.34 5.06 -32.16
N GLY A 310 -16.54 6.04 -33.02
CA GLY A 310 -17.63 6.02 -33.98
C GLY A 310 -17.67 7.29 -34.82
N SER A 311 -18.79 7.50 -35.59
CA SER A 311 -19.05 8.74 -36.29
C SER A 311 -19.36 9.87 -35.32
N GLU A 312 -20.04 9.53 -34.25
CA GLU A 312 -20.37 10.41 -33.13
C GLU A 312 -20.10 9.62 -31.84
N MET A 313 -19.50 10.25 -30.85
CA MET A 313 -19.28 9.64 -29.55
C MET A 313 -19.36 10.67 -28.44
N ASN A 314 -19.81 10.22 -27.28
CA ASN A 314 -19.72 10.95 -26.01
C ASN A 314 -19.10 10.03 -24.96
N TYR A 315 -18.18 10.57 -24.19
CA TYR A 315 -17.54 9.86 -23.07
C TYR A 315 -17.53 10.77 -21.84
N ASP A 316 -18.12 10.27 -20.75
CA ASP A 316 -18.11 10.91 -19.43
C ASP A 316 -17.01 10.23 -18.59
N GLU A 317 -15.89 10.90 -18.44
CA GLU A 317 -14.71 10.40 -17.71
C GLU A 317 -15.02 10.18 -16.22
N THR A 318 -15.88 11.01 -15.63
CA THR A 318 -16.21 10.92 -14.20
C THR A 318 -17.03 9.69 -13.86
N LYS A 319 -17.86 9.23 -14.79
CA LYS A 319 -18.70 8.03 -14.64
C LYS A 319 -18.13 6.80 -15.34
N ALA A 320 -17.01 6.96 -16.05
CA ALA A 320 -16.44 5.94 -16.94
C ALA A 320 -17.48 5.32 -17.88
N THR A 321 -18.41 6.14 -18.40
CA THR A 321 -19.50 5.72 -19.30
C THR A 321 -19.43 6.44 -20.63
N GLY A 322 -19.87 5.77 -21.70
CA GLY A 322 -19.91 6.41 -23.00
C GLY A 322 -20.90 5.79 -23.98
N THR A 323 -21.25 6.56 -24.99
CA THR A 323 -22.09 6.13 -26.10
C THR A 323 -21.38 6.42 -27.42
N ALA A 324 -21.54 5.55 -28.42
CA ALA A 324 -21.05 5.74 -29.76
C ALA A 324 -22.09 5.39 -30.78
N ILE A 325 -22.19 6.22 -31.84
CA ILE A 325 -23.03 5.99 -33.01
C ILE A 325 -22.12 5.89 -34.22
N GLY A 326 -22.38 4.94 -35.10
CA GLY A 326 -21.59 4.77 -36.33
C GLY A 326 -22.32 4.00 -37.41
N LYS A 327 -21.82 4.12 -38.61
CA LYS A 327 -22.25 3.32 -39.78
C LYS A 327 -21.02 2.60 -40.31
N SER A 328 -21.20 1.34 -40.74
CA SER A 328 -20.11 0.50 -41.26
C SER A 328 -19.40 1.06 -42.49
N ASN A 329 -20.07 1.94 -43.25
CA ASN A 329 -19.53 2.57 -44.45
C ASN A 329 -18.99 4.00 -44.24
N ILE A 330 -18.72 4.40 -42.99
CA ILE A 330 -18.12 5.70 -42.64
C ILE A 330 -16.79 5.48 -41.91
N ILE A 331 -15.75 6.21 -42.33
CA ILE A 331 -14.45 6.30 -41.64
C ILE A 331 -14.67 7.03 -40.31
N SER A 332 -14.40 6.38 -39.21
CA SER A 332 -14.56 6.94 -37.84
C SER A 332 -13.68 8.18 -37.65
N PRO A 333 -14.24 9.34 -37.32
CA PRO A 333 -13.49 10.56 -37.07
C PRO A 333 -12.89 10.65 -35.66
N ALA A 334 -13.34 9.83 -34.69
CA ALA A 334 -12.93 9.97 -33.30
C ALA A 334 -12.90 8.64 -32.55
N VAL A 335 -11.91 8.51 -31.66
CA VAL A 335 -11.79 7.44 -30.67
C VAL A 335 -11.25 8.03 -29.37
N THR A 336 -11.80 7.57 -28.26
CA THR A 336 -11.24 7.78 -26.91
C THR A 336 -10.91 6.41 -26.28
N VAL A 337 -9.72 6.32 -25.70
CA VAL A 337 -9.29 5.14 -24.93
C VAL A 337 -8.82 5.62 -23.56
N THR A 338 -9.32 4.99 -22.50
CA THR A 338 -8.83 5.23 -21.13
C THR A 338 -8.22 3.97 -20.55
N GLY A 339 -7.23 4.14 -19.67
CA GLY A 339 -6.62 3.01 -19.03
C GLY A 339 -5.88 3.36 -17.75
N ASP A 340 -5.46 2.32 -17.04
CA ASP A 340 -4.55 2.45 -15.91
C ASP A 340 -3.10 2.16 -16.30
N LEU A 341 -2.17 2.63 -15.46
CA LEU A 341 -0.74 2.35 -15.53
C LEU A 341 -0.25 2.02 -14.12
N ARG A 342 0.27 0.82 -13.94
CA ARG A 342 0.88 0.35 -12.68
C ARG A 342 2.38 0.23 -12.85
N PHE A 343 3.13 0.72 -11.88
CA PHE A 343 4.59 0.84 -11.93
C PHE A 343 5.20 0.59 -10.55
N LEU A 344 6.44 0.10 -10.53
CA LEU A 344 7.15 -0.20 -9.28
C LEU A 344 7.94 1.00 -8.75
N THR A 345 8.43 1.87 -9.65
CA THR A 345 9.20 3.07 -9.28
C THR A 345 8.71 4.28 -10.06
N GLU A 346 8.91 5.47 -9.50
CA GLU A 346 8.57 6.73 -10.18
C GLU A 346 9.36 6.90 -11.49
N GLU A 347 10.62 6.43 -11.52
CA GLU A 347 11.42 6.41 -12.74
C GLU A 347 10.78 5.52 -13.82
N GLN A 348 10.30 4.33 -13.45
CA GLN A 348 9.58 3.44 -14.36
C GLN A 348 8.32 4.13 -14.94
N LYS A 349 7.54 4.83 -14.11
CA LYS A 349 6.38 5.63 -14.55
C LYS A 349 6.78 6.67 -15.59
N ILE A 350 7.81 7.47 -15.28
CA ILE A 350 8.28 8.55 -16.16
C ILE A 350 8.74 7.95 -17.52
N ASN A 351 9.52 6.89 -17.48
CA ASN A 351 10.04 6.22 -18.69
C ASN A 351 8.92 5.59 -19.52
N ALA A 352 7.94 4.95 -18.89
CA ALA A 352 6.77 4.38 -19.57
C ALA A 352 5.95 5.48 -20.25
N ARG A 353 5.62 6.56 -19.55
CA ARG A 353 4.88 7.71 -20.11
C ARG A 353 5.62 8.36 -21.28
N LYS A 354 6.94 8.49 -21.17
CA LYS A 354 7.77 9.02 -22.27
C LYS A 354 7.71 8.13 -23.50
N LYS A 355 7.78 6.82 -23.36
CA LYS A 355 7.64 5.87 -24.48
C LYS A 355 6.22 5.92 -25.06
N MET A 356 5.18 5.95 -24.21
CA MET A 356 3.79 6.06 -24.67
C MET A 356 3.58 7.35 -25.48
N GLN A 357 4.09 8.49 -25.01
CA GLN A 357 4.02 9.75 -25.75
C GLN A 357 4.72 9.66 -27.11
N ALA A 358 5.92 9.09 -27.15
CA ALA A 358 6.67 8.94 -28.42
C ALA A 358 5.94 8.04 -29.45
N ILE A 359 5.17 7.05 -28.99
CA ILE A 359 4.33 6.21 -29.86
C ILE A 359 3.15 7.02 -30.40
N VAL A 360 2.52 7.85 -29.55
CA VAL A 360 1.39 8.70 -29.91
C VAL A 360 1.80 9.79 -30.90
N ASP A 361 3.01 10.32 -30.76
CA ASP A 361 3.54 11.36 -31.67
C ASP A 361 3.74 10.87 -33.12
N GLN A 362 3.77 9.55 -33.33
CA GLN A 362 3.88 8.91 -34.65
C GLN A 362 2.49 8.61 -35.24
N SER A 363 1.82 9.61 -35.78
CA SER A 363 0.45 9.44 -36.31
C SER A 363 0.44 8.84 -37.72
N LEU A 364 -0.57 7.99 -37.99
CA LEU A 364 -0.90 7.54 -39.34
C LEU A 364 -1.43 8.70 -40.19
N ALA A 365 -1.31 8.57 -41.52
CA ALA A 365 -1.80 9.61 -42.42
C ALA A 365 -3.29 9.95 -42.18
N GLY A 366 -3.60 11.25 -42.09
CA GLY A 366 -4.97 11.74 -41.90
C GLY A 366 -5.51 11.63 -40.47
N THR A 367 -4.63 11.29 -39.49
CA THR A 367 -5.00 11.18 -38.07
C THR A 367 -4.18 12.15 -37.19
N LYS A 368 -4.68 12.40 -36.01
CA LYS A 368 -3.99 13.12 -34.94
C LYS A 368 -4.38 12.50 -33.59
N ALA A 369 -3.39 12.14 -32.78
CA ALA A 369 -3.61 11.60 -31.47
C ALA A 369 -3.01 12.49 -30.36
N THR A 370 -3.58 12.46 -29.16
CA THR A 370 -3.05 13.08 -27.94
C THR A 370 -3.21 12.10 -26.79
N ILE A 371 -2.24 12.08 -25.89
CA ILE A 371 -2.34 11.32 -24.63
C ILE A 371 -2.16 12.26 -23.44
N GLU A 372 -3.00 12.08 -22.44
CA GLU A 372 -2.92 12.78 -21.16
C GLU A 372 -2.70 11.78 -20.05
N PHE A 373 -1.91 12.14 -19.04
CA PHE A 373 -1.60 11.29 -17.90
C PHE A 373 -2.13 11.93 -16.63
N GLN A 374 -2.78 11.12 -15.80
CA GLN A 374 -3.30 11.54 -14.50
C GLN A 374 -2.50 10.85 -13.42
N ASP A 375 -1.93 11.63 -12.49
CA ASP A 375 -1.25 11.06 -11.34
C ASP A 375 -2.28 10.48 -10.35
N GLY A 376 -1.94 9.33 -9.83
CA GLY A 376 -2.72 8.62 -8.84
C GLY A 376 -1.93 8.41 -7.55
N ILE A 377 -1.90 7.17 -7.06
CA ILE A 377 -1.14 6.79 -5.87
C ILE A 377 0.31 6.54 -6.27
N PRO A 378 1.32 7.15 -5.61
CA PRO A 378 2.73 6.88 -5.89
C PRO A 378 3.11 5.43 -5.61
N SER A 379 4.30 5.03 -6.05
CA SER A 379 4.84 3.71 -5.71
C SER A 379 5.55 3.73 -4.35
N MET A 380 5.51 2.61 -3.64
CA MET A 380 6.47 2.29 -2.59
C MET A 380 7.58 1.45 -3.24
N ALA A 381 8.63 2.10 -3.71
CA ALA A 381 9.76 1.41 -4.33
C ALA A 381 10.54 0.56 -3.32
N PRO A 382 11.16 -0.56 -3.72
CA PRO A 382 12.04 -1.32 -2.84
C PRO A 382 13.31 -0.50 -2.55
N THR A 383 13.65 -0.36 -1.26
CA THR A 383 14.83 0.38 -0.81
C THR A 383 15.71 -0.48 0.09
N GLU A 384 16.97 -0.08 0.29
CA GLU A 384 17.86 -0.72 1.26
C GLU A 384 17.33 -0.53 2.69
N GLY A 385 16.72 0.62 3.00
CA GLY A 385 16.09 0.90 4.29
C GLY A 385 14.93 -0.05 4.57
N ASN A 386 14.03 -0.28 3.60
CA ASN A 386 12.94 -1.24 3.71
C ASN A 386 13.48 -2.67 4.00
N ASN A 387 14.58 -3.05 3.34
CA ASN A 387 15.21 -4.36 3.57
C ASN A 387 15.81 -4.48 4.97
N LYS A 388 16.39 -3.42 5.53
CA LYS A 388 16.89 -3.41 6.92
C LYS A 388 15.74 -3.59 7.92
N VAL A 389 14.59 -2.99 7.68
CA VAL A 389 13.39 -3.21 8.51
C VAL A 389 12.89 -4.65 8.38
N LEU A 390 12.87 -5.21 7.15
CA LEU A 390 12.57 -6.62 6.92
C LEU A 390 13.48 -7.57 7.71
N GLU A 391 14.78 -7.28 7.80
CA GLU A 391 15.72 -8.08 8.59
C GLU A 391 15.34 -8.12 10.08
N VAL A 392 14.89 -6.99 10.65
CA VAL A 392 14.40 -6.94 12.02
C VAL A 392 13.15 -7.81 12.18
N ILE A 393 12.19 -7.73 11.25
CA ILE A 393 10.97 -8.54 11.28
C ILE A 393 11.31 -10.03 11.14
N SER A 394 12.23 -10.37 10.23
CA SER A 394 12.70 -11.74 10.05
C SER A 394 13.38 -12.29 11.31
N GLY A 395 14.19 -11.47 11.99
CA GLY A 395 14.77 -11.82 13.28
C GLY A 395 13.71 -12.04 14.37
N VAL A 396 12.62 -11.28 14.37
CA VAL A 396 11.47 -11.47 15.27
C VAL A 396 10.80 -12.82 15.00
N THR A 397 10.42 -13.12 13.77
CA THR A 397 9.70 -14.38 13.45
C THR A 397 10.58 -15.61 13.68
N GLN A 398 11.88 -15.51 13.43
CA GLN A 398 12.84 -16.57 13.77
C GLN A 398 12.92 -16.78 15.28
N SER A 399 12.99 -15.70 16.09
CA SER A 399 12.98 -15.79 17.56
C SER A 399 11.70 -16.42 18.11
N MET A 400 10.56 -16.25 17.40
CA MET A 400 9.28 -16.87 17.72
C MET A 400 9.17 -18.33 17.26
N GLY A 401 10.20 -18.88 16.60
CA GLY A 401 10.16 -20.25 16.05
C GLY A 401 9.33 -20.41 14.78
N LEU A 402 8.99 -19.30 14.12
CA LEU A 402 8.13 -19.30 12.91
C LEU A 402 8.95 -19.31 11.59
N GLY A 403 10.28 -19.30 11.67
CA GLY A 403 11.17 -19.18 10.51
C GLY A 403 11.35 -17.75 10.04
N ALA A 404 12.09 -17.57 8.94
CA ALA A 404 12.41 -16.27 8.38
C ALA A 404 11.20 -15.63 7.69
N THR A 405 11.07 -14.31 7.83
CA THR A 405 10.15 -13.51 7.01
C THR A 405 10.86 -13.00 5.76
N THR A 406 10.17 -13.02 4.63
CA THR A 406 10.68 -12.60 3.33
C THR A 406 9.83 -11.50 2.71
N ALA A 407 10.41 -10.77 1.76
CA ALA A 407 9.65 -9.82 0.93
C ALA A 407 8.66 -10.56 0.02
N GLY A 408 7.41 -10.13 0.03
CA GLY A 408 6.40 -10.58 -0.92
C GLY A 408 6.64 -10.03 -2.32
N ASP A 409 6.01 -10.64 -3.32
CA ASP A 409 6.05 -10.15 -4.69
C ASP A 409 5.27 -8.81 -4.82
N PRO A 410 5.92 -7.72 -5.22
CA PRO A 410 5.23 -6.44 -5.45
C PRO A 410 4.11 -6.51 -6.48
N GLY A 411 4.19 -7.46 -7.41
CA GLY A 411 3.17 -7.70 -8.43
C GLY A 411 1.82 -8.17 -7.87
N SER A 412 1.82 -8.76 -6.69
CA SER A 412 0.63 -9.30 -6.03
C SER A 412 -0.18 -8.29 -5.20
N ARG A 413 0.31 -7.04 -5.07
CA ARG A 413 -0.33 -5.99 -4.26
C ARG A 413 -0.63 -4.73 -5.07
N GLY A 414 -1.76 -4.10 -4.75
CA GLY A 414 -2.11 -2.76 -5.21
C GLY A 414 -1.33 -1.66 -4.47
N ALA A 415 -1.62 -0.41 -4.79
CA ALA A 415 -1.18 0.76 -4.02
C ALA A 415 -1.91 0.84 -2.67
N GLY A 416 -1.49 1.71 -1.77
CA GLY A 416 -2.10 1.97 -0.47
C GLY A 416 -1.48 3.21 0.18
N ASP A 417 -2.01 3.64 1.32
CA ASP A 417 -1.64 4.89 1.97
C ASP A 417 -0.14 5.03 2.27
N ILE A 418 0.55 3.93 2.61
CA ILE A 418 1.99 3.94 2.85
C ILE A 418 2.79 4.45 1.64
N SER A 419 2.25 4.31 0.43
CA SER A 419 2.91 4.77 -0.79
C SER A 419 3.08 6.29 -0.86
N TYR A 420 2.19 7.07 -0.23
CA TYR A 420 2.32 8.54 -0.20
C TYR A 420 3.53 9.04 0.57
N ILE A 421 4.06 8.23 1.48
CA ILE A 421 5.18 8.61 2.35
C ILE A 421 6.47 7.86 2.06
N ALA A 422 6.45 6.89 1.15
CA ALA A 422 7.59 6.02 0.83
C ALA A 422 8.82 6.76 0.28
N ALA A 423 8.64 8.00 -0.19
CA ALA A 423 9.76 8.86 -0.59
C ALA A 423 10.50 9.52 0.59
N TYR A 424 9.97 9.46 1.81
CA TYR A 424 10.46 10.21 2.96
C TYR A 424 10.96 9.33 4.10
N VAL A 425 10.44 8.12 4.24
CA VAL A 425 10.73 7.21 5.36
C VAL A 425 10.89 5.77 4.86
N ASP A 426 11.58 4.92 5.64
CA ASP A 426 11.65 3.50 5.35
C ASP A 426 10.29 2.84 5.61
N CYS A 427 9.84 1.97 4.70
CA CYS A 427 8.47 1.48 4.67
C CYS A 427 8.39 -0.04 4.66
N ILE A 428 7.53 -0.60 5.51
CA ILE A 428 7.07 -2.00 5.45
C ILE A 428 5.55 -2.03 5.56
N ASP A 429 4.93 -2.89 4.76
CA ASP A 429 3.50 -3.11 4.77
C ASP A 429 3.13 -4.60 4.88
N GLY A 430 1.84 -4.91 5.11
CA GLY A 430 1.36 -6.28 5.30
C GLY A 430 1.61 -6.82 6.70
N LEU A 431 1.57 -5.94 7.71
CA LEU A 431 1.76 -6.31 9.11
C LEU A 431 0.45 -6.63 9.85
N GLY A 432 -0.70 -6.39 9.21
CA GLY A 432 -2.02 -6.59 9.80
C GLY A 432 -2.47 -8.04 9.89
N SER A 433 -3.78 -8.24 9.79
CA SER A 433 -4.40 -9.57 9.87
C SER A 433 -4.33 -10.33 8.55
N SER A 434 -4.37 -11.65 8.61
CA SER A 434 -4.47 -12.51 7.42
C SER A 434 -5.90 -12.94 7.14
N GLY A 435 -6.25 -12.99 5.87
CA GLY A 435 -7.59 -13.37 5.44
C GLY A 435 -7.71 -13.52 3.93
N ARG A 436 -8.93 -13.49 3.44
CA ARG A 436 -9.24 -13.61 2.00
C ARG A 436 -10.48 -12.80 1.66
N GLY A 437 -10.57 -12.42 0.38
CA GLY A 437 -11.78 -11.81 -0.16
C GLY A 437 -11.98 -10.35 0.24
N ALA A 438 -10.90 -9.60 0.56
CA ALA A 438 -10.97 -8.16 0.71
C ALA A 438 -11.72 -7.51 -0.45
N HIS A 439 -12.47 -6.44 -0.19
CA HIS A 439 -13.32 -5.72 -1.16
C HIS A 439 -14.52 -6.55 -1.72
N ALA A 440 -14.85 -7.69 -1.12
CA ALA A 440 -15.99 -8.50 -1.57
C ALA A 440 -16.87 -8.99 -0.41
N PRO A 441 -18.19 -9.14 -0.63
CA PRO A 441 -19.05 -9.83 0.32
C PRO A 441 -18.49 -11.24 0.60
N GLY A 442 -18.30 -11.59 1.87
CA GLY A 442 -17.65 -12.83 2.25
C GLY A 442 -16.16 -12.70 2.56
N GLU A 443 -15.67 -11.49 2.70
CA GLU A 443 -14.35 -11.22 3.28
C GLU A 443 -14.17 -11.96 4.61
N THR A 444 -13.01 -12.60 4.80
CA THR A 444 -12.74 -13.46 5.96
C THR A 444 -11.41 -13.15 6.61
N ILE A 445 -11.31 -13.43 7.92
CA ILE A 445 -10.08 -13.36 8.70
C ILE A 445 -9.71 -14.75 9.25
N ASN A 446 -8.40 -15.04 9.31
CA ASN A 446 -7.85 -16.24 9.94
C ASN A 446 -7.51 -15.96 11.42
N LEU A 447 -8.38 -16.36 12.32
CA LEU A 447 -8.22 -16.15 13.76
C LEU A 447 -7.11 -17.02 14.39
N LYS A 448 -6.65 -18.10 13.74
CA LYS A 448 -5.52 -18.91 14.23
C LYS A 448 -4.18 -18.19 14.06
N GLU A 449 -4.03 -17.38 13.02
CA GLU A 449 -2.82 -16.62 12.77
C GLU A 449 -2.78 -15.29 13.55
N LEU A 450 -3.93 -14.78 13.93
CA LEU A 450 -4.08 -13.48 14.59
C LEU A 450 -3.14 -13.28 15.81
N PRO A 451 -3.02 -14.22 16.78
CA PRO A 451 -2.11 -14.05 17.92
C PRO A 451 -0.65 -13.95 17.49
N TYR A 452 -0.23 -14.70 16.47
CA TYR A 452 1.14 -14.65 15.96
C TYR A 452 1.44 -13.34 15.25
N LEU A 453 0.47 -12.79 14.50
CA LEU A 453 0.60 -11.50 13.83
C LEU A 453 0.68 -10.35 14.83
N ILE A 454 -0.11 -10.39 15.92
CA ILE A 454 -0.03 -9.42 17.01
C ILE A 454 1.33 -9.51 17.71
N LYS A 455 1.85 -10.71 17.99
CA LYS A 455 3.17 -10.94 18.61
C LYS A 455 4.29 -10.43 17.69
N ARG A 456 4.21 -10.74 16.39
CA ARG A 456 5.15 -10.22 15.38
C ARG A 456 5.18 -8.69 15.38
N ALA A 457 4.01 -8.06 15.36
CA ALA A 457 3.88 -6.61 15.38
C ALA A 457 4.47 -6.01 16.67
N ALA A 458 4.10 -6.53 17.84
CA ALA A 458 4.58 -6.04 19.12
C ALA A 458 6.10 -6.12 19.24
N LEU A 459 6.70 -7.28 18.93
CA LEU A 459 8.15 -7.46 19.03
C LEU A 459 8.91 -6.65 17.98
N THR A 460 8.35 -6.47 16.78
CA THR A 460 8.90 -5.59 15.74
C THR A 460 8.94 -4.13 16.22
N ILE A 461 7.82 -3.61 16.70
CA ILE A 461 7.74 -2.25 17.25
C ILE A 461 8.74 -2.08 18.38
N TYR A 462 8.83 -3.03 19.31
CA TYR A 462 9.74 -2.96 20.44
C TYR A 462 11.23 -2.95 19.99
N ARG A 463 11.63 -3.82 19.08
CA ARG A 463 13.03 -3.89 18.60
C ARG A 463 13.44 -2.65 17.80
N LEU A 464 12.51 -2.03 17.06
CA LEU A 464 12.78 -0.81 16.31
C LEU A 464 12.78 0.44 17.17
N SER A 465 12.04 0.48 18.27
CA SER A 465 11.90 1.65 19.15
C SER A 465 12.95 1.72 20.27
N LYS A 466 13.91 0.80 20.32
CA LYS A 466 15.03 0.77 21.30
C LYS A 466 16.19 1.73 21.02
#